data_b1232fbe41d113dadf356b6efbc8e565
#
_entry.id   b1232fbe41d113dadf356b6efbc8e565
#
_cell.length_a   1.000
_cell.length_b   1.000
_cell.length_c   1.000
_cell.angle_alpha   90.00
_cell.angle_beta   90.00
_cell.angle_gamma   90.00
#
_symmetry.space_group_name_H-M   'P 1'
#
loop_
_entity.id
_entity.type
_entity.pdbx_description
1 polymer ?
#
loop_
_entity_poly.entity_id
_entity_poly.type
_entity_poly.pdbx_seq_one_letter_code
_entity_poly.pdbx_strand_id
1 'polypeptide(L)'
;VTGFRTDTILVLTKPKSGPSSLISIPRDSLVEIDQSYMKINAVAQLYNGKQLVNEVEDITGQKINHVAMVQFGGLVKVVDALGGVELCYDQDVSDPYSQLNWTAGCHTADGTTALAFSRMRYADAQGDFGRAARQRQVINAIVKKGASKDTLLNFGKVKKVAEAALGSVTVDEKASTSSL
;
A
#
# COMPACT_ATOMS: atom_id res chain seq x y z
N VAL A 1 5.62 8.48 -16.34
CA VAL A 1 4.82 7.26 -16.43
C VAL A 1 3.43 7.67 -16.86
N THR A 2 3.11 7.51 -18.14
CA THR A 2 1.77 7.75 -18.68
C THR A 2 0.97 6.46 -18.61
N GLY A 3 -0.26 6.53 -18.09
CA GLY A 3 -1.23 5.45 -18.22
C GLY A 3 -1.21 4.37 -17.13
N PHE A 4 -1.09 4.74 -15.84
CA PHE A 4 -1.29 3.78 -14.76
C PHE A 4 -2.62 4.02 -14.02
N ARG A 5 -3.23 2.96 -13.60
CA ARG A 5 -4.44 2.97 -12.76
C ARG A 5 -4.05 2.74 -11.31
N THR A 6 -4.57 3.57 -10.41
CA THR A 6 -4.30 3.42 -8.98
C THR A 6 -5.34 2.50 -8.33
N ASP A 7 -4.89 1.37 -7.78
CA ASP A 7 -5.78 0.44 -7.08
C ASP A 7 -5.96 0.79 -5.61
N THR A 8 -4.95 1.41 -5.02
CA THR A 8 -4.95 1.81 -3.61
C THR A 8 -4.30 3.18 -3.48
N ILE A 9 -4.97 4.09 -2.79
CA ILE A 9 -4.50 5.43 -2.51
C ILE A 9 -4.43 5.59 -1.00
N LEU A 10 -3.22 5.83 -0.49
CA LEU A 10 -2.95 5.98 0.94
C LEU A 10 -2.28 7.32 1.20
N VAL A 11 -2.73 8.01 2.23
CA VAL A 11 -2.12 9.25 2.71
C VAL A 11 -1.55 9.01 4.11
N LEU A 12 -0.23 9.05 4.20
CA LEU A 12 0.48 8.99 5.47
C LEU A 12 0.75 10.42 5.96
N THR A 13 0.23 10.75 7.13
CA THR A 13 0.49 12.02 7.78
C THR A 13 1.38 11.81 9.00
N LYS A 14 2.51 12.52 9.04
CA LYS A 14 3.41 12.55 10.19
C LYS A 14 3.47 13.96 10.76
N PRO A 15 2.72 14.27 11.81
CA PRO A 15 2.78 15.59 12.44
C PRO A 15 4.12 15.77 13.17
N LYS A 16 4.51 17.03 13.43
CA LYS A 16 5.71 17.34 14.22
C LYS A 16 5.63 16.81 15.65
N SER A 17 4.41 16.70 16.18
CA SER A 17 4.11 16.11 17.50
C SER A 17 2.81 15.34 17.41
N GLY A 18 2.74 14.18 18.07
CA GLY A 18 1.57 13.30 18.06
C GLY A 18 1.71 12.07 17.17
N PRO A 19 0.69 11.21 17.15
CA PRO A 19 0.72 9.97 16.39
C PRO A 19 0.62 10.23 14.87
N SER A 20 1.29 9.40 14.10
CA SER A 20 1.11 9.34 12.64
C SER A 20 -0.25 8.74 12.30
N SER A 21 -0.85 9.17 11.21
CA SER A 21 -2.10 8.63 10.69
C SER A 21 -1.94 8.11 9.27
N LEU A 22 -2.69 7.06 8.95
CA LEU A 22 -2.76 6.48 7.62
C LEU A 22 -4.21 6.50 7.16
N ILE A 23 -4.50 7.30 6.14
CA ILE A 23 -5.82 7.45 5.55
C ILE A 23 -5.85 6.68 4.24
N SER A 24 -6.87 5.85 4.05
CA SER A 24 -7.13 5.17 2.78
C SER A 24 -8.27 5.87 2.04
N ILE A 25 -8.02 6.27 0.81
CA ILE A 25 -9.05 6.83 -0.08
C ILE A 25 -9.55 5.69 -0.96
N PRO A 26 -10.86 5.39 -0.96
CA PRO A 26 -11.43 4.37 -1.83
C PRO A 26 -11.17 4.72 -3.30
N ARG A 27 -10.68 3.76 -4.06
CA ARG A 27 -10.32 3.96 -5.49
C ARG A 27 -11.49 4.37 -6.38
N ASP A 28 -12.72 4.06 -5.94
CA ASP A 28 -13.95 4.37 -6.65
C ASP A 28 -14.60 5.68 -6.16
N SER A 29 -13.90 6.45 -5.29
CA SER A 29 -14.36 7.80 -4.89
C SER A 29 -14.54 8.67 -6.12
N LEU A 30 -15.69 9.36 -6.18
CA LEU A 30 -15.95 10.30 -7.27
C LEU A 30 -15.27 11.62 -6.99
N VAL A 31 -14.63 12.14 -8.00
CA VAL A 31 -14.02 13.47 -8.04
C VAL A 31 -14.57 14.23 -9.24
N GLU A 32 -14.64 15.55 -9.14
CA GLU A 32 -15.08 16.41 -10.22
C GLU A 32 -13.89 17.18 -10.79
N ILE A 33 -13.61 16.97 -12.08
CA ILE A 33 -12.56 17.65 -12.81
C ILE A 33 -13.18 18.21 -14.09
N ASP A 34 -13.03 19.52 -14.33
CA ASP A 34 -13.57 20.21 -15.52
C ASP A 34 -15.08 19.93 -15.74
N GLN A 35 -15.88 20.00 -14.68
CA GLN A 35 -17.33 19.74 -14.69
C GLN A 35 -17.71 18.29 -15.07
N SER A 36 -16.76 17.37 -15.02
CA SER A 36 -16.98 15.95 -15.29
C SER A 36 -16.66 15.12 -14.05
N TYR A 37 -17.55 14.19 -13.72
CA TYR A 37 -17.33 13.26 -12.61
C TYR A 37 -16.62 12.01 -13.09
N MET A 38 -15.62 11.60 -12.33
CA MET A 38 -14.89 10.36 -12.59
C MET A 38 -14.41 9.70 -11.29
N LYS A 39 -14.02 8.44 -11.40
CA LYS A 39 -13.40 7.75 -10.26
C LYS A 39 -11.96 8.21 -10.09
N ILE A 40 -11.55 8.45 -8.84
CA ILE A 40 -10.19 8.93 -8.52
C ILE A 40 -9.10 8.01 -9.06
N ASN A 41 -9.34 6.69 -9.16
CA ASN A 41 -8.39 5.73 -9.70
C ASN A 41 -8.04 5.94 -11.19
N ALA A 42 -8.87 6.65 -11.92
CA ALA A 42 -8.66 6.96 -13.33
C ALA A 42 -7.95 8.30 -13.56
N VAL A 43 -7.88 9.17 -12.55
CA VAL A 43 -7.34 10.54 -12.69
C VAL A 43 -5.91 10.53 -13.19
N ALA A 44 -5.03 9.70 -12.60
CA ALA A 44 -3.64 9.64 -13.02
C ALA A 44 -3.46 9.13 -14.45
N GLN A 45 -4.39 8.29 -14.93
CA GLN A 45 -4.38 7.75 -16.29
C GLN A 45 -4.91 8.75 -17.31
N LEU A 46 -6.02 9.44 -16.99
CA LEU A 46 -6.72 10.33 -17.91
C LEU A 46 -6.10 11.73 -17.97
N TYR A 47 -5.53 12.18 -16.85
CA TYR A 47 -4.86 13.48 -16.74
C TYR A 47 -3.37 13.30 -16.48
N ASN A 48 -2.96 13.26 -15.21
CA ASN A 48 -1.57 13.02 -14.78
C ASN A 48 -1.48 12.81 -13.26
N GLY A 49 -0.28 12.49 -12.76
CA GLY A 49 -0.05 12.30 -11.34
C GLY A 49 -0.23 13.57 -10.50
N LYS A 50 0.04 14.75 -11.07
CA LYS A 50 -0.16 16.04 -10.38
C LYS A 50 -1.63 16.31 -10.11
N GLN A 51 -2.51 16.02 -11.08
CA GLN A 51 -3.95 16.16 -10.88
C GLN A 51 -4.46 15.19 -9.80
N LEU A 52 -3.96 13.96 -9.77
CA LEU A 52 -4.29 13.02 -8.69
C LEU A 52 -3.90 13.58 -7.32
N VAL A 53 -2.73 14.21 -7.20
CA VAL A 53 -2.29 14.86 -5.95
C VAL A 53 -3.25 15.98 -5.55
N ASN A 54 -3.67 16.83 -6.49
CA ASN A 54 -4.63 17.89 -6.22
C ASN A 54 -5.95 17.33 -5.67
N GLU A 55 -6.50 16.28 -6.30
CA GLU A 55 -7.74 15.64 -5.83
C GLU A 55 -7.59 15.03 -4.42
N VAL A 56 -6.43 14.45 -4.11
CA VAL A 56 -6.14 13.94 -2.78
C VAL A 56 -6.02 15.06 -1.75
N GLU A 57 -5.41 16.19 -2.10
CA GLU A 57 -5.35 17.39 -1.25
C GLU A 57 -6.75 17.95 -0.99
N ASP A 58 -7.61 18.02 -2.00
CA ASP A 58 -8.98 18.50 -1.86
C ASP A 58 -9.83 17.61 -0.95
N ILE A 59 -9.73 16.28 -1.11
CA ILE A 59 -10.46 15.31 -0.27
C ILE A 59 -9.99 15.37 1.19
N THR A 60 -8.68 15.45 1.42
CA THR A 60 -8.10 15.31 2.76
C THR A 60 -7.94 16.64 3.49
N GLY A 61 -7.95 17.76 2.78
CA GLY A 61 -7.58 19.08 3.30
C GLY A 61 -6.10 19.17 3.72
N GLN A 62 -5.27 18.21 3.31
CA GLN A 62 -3.86 18.10 3.68
C GLN A 62 -2.99 18.39 2.46
N LYS A 63 -1.94 19.19 2.66
CA LYS A 63 -0.94 19.41 1.62
C LYS A 63 -0.03 18.18 1.50
N ILE A 64 0.12 17.67 0.29
CA ILE A 64 0.99 16.52 0.01
C ILE A 64 2.41 17.01 -0.28
N ASN A 65 3.35 16.59 0.53
CA ASN A 65 4.76 16.97 0.40
C ASN A 65 5.54 16.02 -0.52
N HIS A 66 5.26 14.72 -0.42
CA HIS A 66 5.94 13.66 -1.16
C HIS A 66 4.95 12.66 -1.71
N VAL A 67 5.27 12.10 -2.87
CA VAL A 67 4.49 11.04 -3.51
C VAL A 67 5.39 9.83 -3.73
N ALA A 68 4.90 8.67 -3.34
CA ALA A 68 5.54 7.40 -3.63
C ALA A 68 4.54 6.48 -4.34
N MET A 69 4.97 5.87 -5.43
CA MET A 69 4.20 4.85 -6.13
C MET A 69 4.83 3.49 -5.92
N VAL A 70 4.01 2.56 -5.47
CA VAL A 70 4.42 1.18 -5.22
C VAL A 70 3.50 0.24 -5.99
N GLN A 71 4.09 -0.64 -6.78
CA GLN A 71 3.34 -1.75 -7.36
C GLN A 71 3.25 -2.87 -6.32
N PHE A 72 2.06 -3.44 -6.11
CA PHE A 72 1.89 -4.53 -5.13
C PHE A 72 2.79 -5.74 -5.42
N GLY A 73 3.09 -6.03 -6.69
CA GLY A 73 4.09 -7.05 -7.04
C GLY A 73 5.50 -6.77 -6.50
N GLY A 74 5.86 -5.50 -6.33
CA GLY A 74 7.13 -5.11 -5.72
C GLY A 74 7.19 -5.37 -4.22
N LEU A 75 6.06 -5.38 -3.53
CA LEU A 75 5.98 -5.69 -2.09
C LEU A 75 6.39 -7.13 -1.76
N VAL A 76 6.27 -8.05 -2.72
CA VAL A 76 6.74 -9.45 -2.55
C VAL A 76 8.20 -9.47 -2.10
N LYS A 77 9.06 -8.74 -2.81
CA LYS A 77 10.50 -8.68 -2.50
C LYS A 77 10.78 -8.05 -1.14
N VAL A 78 10.01 -7.02 -0.77
CA VAL A 78 10.15 -6.36 0.53
C VAL A 78 9.75 -7.30 1.66
N VAL A 79 8.61 -7.99 1.52
CA VAL A 79 8.12 -8.96 2.52
C VAL A 79 9.11 -10.11 2.69
N ASP A 80 9.64 -10.66 1.59
CA ASP A 80 10.61 -11.74 1.63
C ASP A 80 11.93 -11.29 2.27
N ALA A 81 12.40 -10.07 1.97
CA ALA A 81 13.58 -9.49 2.59
C ALA A 81 13.42 -9.27 4.12
N LEU A 82 12.19 -9.00 4.58
CA LEU A 82 11.84 -8.93 6.00
C LEU A 82 11.76 -10.30 6.69
N GLY A 83 11.77 -11.38 5.91
CA GLY A 83 11.58 -12.74 6.42
C GLY A 83 10.11 -13.07 6.70
N GLY A 84 9.21 -12.42 5.99
CA GLY A 84 7.76 -12.55 6.14
C GLY A 84 7.16 -11.50 7.07
N VAL A 85 5.84 -11.36 7.01
CA VAL A 85 5.05 -10.45 7.84
C VAL A 85 3.87 -11.19 8.48
N GLU A 86 3.47 -10.77 9.68
CA GLU A 86 2.30 -11.35 10.35
C GLU A 86 1.03 -10.74 9.80
N LEU A 87 0.14 -11.59 9.31
CA LEU A 87 -1.20 -11.23 8.85
C LEU A 87 -2.25 -12.07 9.57
N CYS A 88 -3.42 -11.48 9.80
CA CYS A 88 -4.51 -12.12 10.50
C CYS A 88 -5.80 -12.06 9.66
N TYR A 89 -6.49 -13.19 9.59
CA TYR A 89 -7.83 -13.28 9.02
C TYR A 89 -8.62 -14.37 9.74
N ASP A 90 -9.87 -14.11 10.05
CA ASP A 90 -10.70 -14.94 10.94
C ASP A 90 -11.46 -16.07 10.23
N GLN A 91 -11.24 -16.23 8.93
CA GLN A 91 -11.91 -17.25 8.12
C GLN A 91 -10.89 -18.10 7.35
N ASP A 92 -11.28 -19.38 7.12
CA ASP A 92 -10.59 -20.22 6.16
C ASP A 92 -10.87 -19.74 4.74
N VAL A 93 -9.83 -19.63 3.92
CA VAL A 93 -9.95 -19.18 2.54
C VAL A 93 -9.25 -20.16 1.61
N SER A 94 -9.94 -20.53 0.54
CA SER A 94 -9.36 -21.17 -0.64
C SER A 94 -9.87 -20.40 -1.86
N ASP A 95 -9.11 -19.40 -2.29
CA ASP A 95 -9.50 -18.52 -3.40
C ASP A 95 -8.63 -18.77 -4.63
N PRO A 96 -9.15 -19.44 -5.68
CA PRO A 96 -8.40 -19.74 -6.88
C PRO A 96 -8.03 -18.50 -7.70
N TYR A 97 -8.76 -17.39 -7.55
CA TYR A 97 -8.49 -16.15 -8.29
C TYR A 97 -7.27 -15.39 -7.76
N SER A 98 -7.15 -15.28 -6.44
CA SER A 98 -5.97 -14.71 -5.80
C SER A 98 -4.88 -15.74 -5.51
N GLN A 99 -5.20 -17.02 -5.62
CA GLN A 99 -4.37 -18.17 -5.22
C GLN A 99 -4.05 -18.19 -3.72
N LEU A 100 -4.93 -17.59 -2.90
CA LEU A 100 -4.79 -17.60 -1.46
C LEU A 100 -5.36 -18.89 -0.87
N ASN A 101 -4.52 -19.59 -0.13
CA ASN A 101 -4.93 -20.63 0.81
C ASN A 101 -4.59 -20.16 2.22
N TRP A 102 -5.60 -20.00 3.06
CA TRP A 102 -5.47 -19.43 4.39
C TRP A 102 -6.30 -20.22 5.40
N THR A 103 -5.68 -20.57 6.51
CA THR A 103 -6.40 -21.10 7.68
C THR A 103 -6.72 -19.92 8.61
N ALA A 104 -7.92 -19.89 9.18
CA ALA A 104 -8.33 -18.85 10.11
C ALA A 104 -7.30 -18.62 11.22
N GLY A 105 -7.02 -17.37 11.54
CA GLY A 105 -6.04 -16.97 12.54
C GLY A 105 -4.94 -16.06 12.01
N CYS A 106 -3.89 -15.90 12.81
CA CYS A 106 -2.72 -15.10 12.48
C CYS A 106 -1.56 -16.00 12.06
N HIS A 107 -0.93 -15.69 10.93
CA HIS A 107 0.17 -16.47 10.39
C HIS A 107 1.26 -15.54 9.81
N THR A 108 2.49 -16.02 9.82
CA THR A 108 3.58 -15.38 9.07
C THR A 108 3.40 -15.70 7.59
N ALA A 109 3.20 -14.67 6.79
CA ALA A 109 3.04 -14.74 5.35
C ALA A 109 4.35 -14.36 4.65
N ASP A 110 4.76 -15.13 3.66
CA ASP A 110 5.80 -14.73 2.70
C ASP A 110 5.26 -13.69 1.71
N GLY A 111 6.11 -13.20 0.82
CA GLY A 111 5.73 -12.18 -0.14
C GLY A 111 4.61 -12.62 -1.08
N THR A 112 4.63 -13.86 -1.55
CA THR A 112 3.60 -14.41 -2.44
C THR A 112 2.26 -14.52 -1.72
N THR A 113 2.25 -15.03 -0.51
CA THR A 113 1.05 -15.15 0.32
C THR A 113 0.49 -13.77 0.69
N ALA A 114 1.35 -12.82 1.06
CA ALA A 114 0.94 -11.44 1.35
C ALA A 114 0.32 -10.75 0.13
N LEU A 115 0.88 -10.99 -1.06
CA LEU A 115 0.31 -10.49 -2.30
C LEU A 115 -1.07 -11.10 -2.59
N ALA A 116 -1.21 -12.42 -2.46
CA ALA A 116 -2.48 -13.13 -2.63
C ALA A 116 -3.53 -12.62 -1.63
N PHE A 117 -3.14 -12.45 -0.37
CA PHE A 117 -3.98 -11.89 0.69
C PHE A 117 -4.48 -10.47 0.35
N SER A 118 -3.63 -9.63 -0.21
CA SER A 118 -3.99 -8.27 -0.64
C SER A 118 -4.93 -8.23 -1.85
N ARG A 119 -4.90 -9.26 -2.69
CA ARG A 119 -5.70 -9.39 -3.92
C ARG A 119 -7.04 -10.08 -3.73
N MET A 120 -7.21 -10.87 -2.69
CA MET A 120 -8.43 -11.61 -2.42
C MET A 120 -9.64 -10.67 -2.47
N ARG A 121 -10.67 -11.07 -3.20
CA ARG A 121 -11.90 -10.29 -3.37
C ARG A 121 -13.15 -11.15 -3.27
N TYR A 122 -13.17 -12.26 -4.00
CA TYR A 122 -14.38 -13.06 -4.18
C TYR A 122 -14.72 -13.95 -2.98
N ALA A 123 -13.72 -14.35 -2.21
CA ALA A 123 -13.93 -15.11 -0.99
C ALA A 123 -14.29 -14.25 0.24
N ASP A 124 -14.38 -12.92 0.08
CA ASP A 124 -14.72 -11.99 1.15
C ASP A 124 -16.13 -11.43 0.95
N ALA A 125 -17.00 -11.60 1.95
CA ALA A 125 -18.34 -11.06 1.97
C ALA A 125 -18.38 -9.51 1.86
N GLN A 126 -17.31 -8.83 2.27
CA GLN A 126 -17.16 -7.38 2.19
C GLN A 126 -16.58 -6.88 0.84
N GLY A 127 -16.19 -7.79 -0.05
CA GLY A 127 -15.74 -7.47 -1.40
C GLY A 127 -14.58 -6.45 -1.44
N ASP A 128 -14.80 -5.31 -2.07
CA ASP A 128 -13.78 -4.26 -2.24
C ASP A 128 -13.39 -3.56 -0.94
N PHE A 129 -14.28 -3.41 0.03
CA PHE A 129 -13.96 -2.84 1.36
C PHE A 129 -13.05 -3.78 2.14
N GLY A 130 -13.33 -5.07 2.13
CA GLY A 130 -12.47 -6.08 2.73
C GLY A 130 -11.08 -6.10 2.08
N ARG A 131 -11.01 -5.98 0.75
CA ARG A 131 -9.74 -5.87 0.02
C ARG A 131 -8.93 -4.64 0.47
N ALA A 132 -9.55 -3.47 0.58
CA ALA A 132 -8.88 -2.27 1.04
C ALA A 132 -8.37 -2.41 2.48
N ALA A 133 -9.12 -3.06 3.36
CA ALA A 133 -8.71 -3.34 4.73
C ALA A 133 -7.50 -4.29 4.76
N ARG A 134 -7.47 -5.36 3.94
CA ARG A 134 -6.34 -6.28 3.85
C ARG A 134 -5.09 -5.62 3.27
N GLN A 135 -5.23 -4.76 2.27
CA GLN A 135 -4.11 -3.99 1.73
C GLN A 135 -3.48 -3.10 2.80
N ARG A 136 -4.29 -2.41 3.60
CA ARG A 136 -3.80 -1.64 4.77
C ARG A 136 -3.10 -2.53 5.78
N GLN A 137 -3.65 -3.71 6.05
CA GLN A 137 -3.05 -4.67 6.97
C GLN A 137 -1.66 -5.10 6.50
N VAL A 138 -1.50 -5.44 5.22
CA VAL A 138 -0.19 -5.80 4.63
C VAL A 138 0.82 -4.65 4.78
N ILE A 139 0.44 -3.43 4.44
CA ILE A 139 1.32 -2.26 4.56
C ILE A 139 1.71 -2.02 6.02
N ASN A 140 0.74 -2.06 6.95
CA ASN A 140 1.02 -1.90 8.37
C ASN A 140 1.94 -3.00 8.91
N ALA A 141 1.76 -4.25 8.47
CA ALA A 141 2.61 -5.37 8.85
C ALA A 141 4.05 -5.20 8.35
N ILE A 142 4.23 -4.71 7.11
CA ILE A 142 5.55 -4.37 6.54
C ILE A 142 6.23 -3.28 7.38
N VAL A 143 5.54 -2.19 7.67
CA VAL A 143 6.08 -1.08 8.48
C VAL A 143 6.45 -1.55 9.88
N LYS A 144 5.56 -2.29 10.54
CA LYS A 144 5.79 -2.85 11.88
C LYS A 144 7.00 -3.78 11.92
N LYS A 145 7.11 -4.68 10.94
CA LYS A 145 8.25 -5.61 10.84
C LYS A 145 9.54 -4.88 10.50
N GLY A 146 9.51 -3.92 9.58
CA GLY A 146 10.67 -3.10 9.21
C GLY A 146 11.21 -2.27 10.37
N ALA A 147 10.34 -1.74 11.24
CA ALA A 147 10.71 -1.00 12.44
C ALA A 147 11.04 -1.89 13.65
N SER A 148 10.94 -3.22 13.52
CA SER A 148 11.23 -4.14 14.63
C SER A 148 12.73 -4.17 14.96
N LYS A 149 13.05 -4.45 16.24
CA LYS A 149 14.45 -4.59 16.71
C LYS A 149 15.22 -5.66 15.94
N ASP A 150 14.57 -6.77 15.60
CA ASP A 150 15.19 -7.86 14.85
C ASP A 150 15.64 -7.43 13.47
N THR A 151 14.87 -6.56 12.82
CA THR A 151 15.24 -6.00 11.51
C THR A 151 16.32 -4.93 11.65
N LEU A 152 16.13 -3.96 12.55
CA LEU A 152 17.03 -2.82 12.71
C LEU A 152 18.43 -3.19 13.25
N LEU A 153 18.53 -4.24 14.06
CA LEU A 153 19.81 -4.73 14.60
C LEU A 153 20.56 -5.64 13.64
N ASN A 154 19.92 -6.11 12.57
CA ASN A 154 20.55 -6.94 11.55
C ASN A 154 20.88 -6.10 10.31
N PHE A 155 22.13 -5.64 10.22
CA PHE A 155 22.58 -4.79 9.11
C PHE A 155 22.40 -5.43 7.73
N GLY A 156 22.64 -6.73 7.60
CA GLY A 156 22.44 -7.46 6.34
C GLY A 156 20.96 -7.49 5.94
N LYS A 157 20.05 -7.62 6.90
CA LYS A 157 18.61 -7.58 6.68
C LYS A 157 18.12 -6.19 6.30
N VAL A 158 18.59 -5.15 6.99
CA VAL A 158 18.31 -3.74 6.65
C VAL A 158 18.74 -3.43 5.22
N LYS A 159 19.94 -3.86 4.82
CA LYS A 159 20.44 -3.67 3.45
C LYS A 159 19.54 -4.34 2.42
N LYS A 160 19.16 -5.61 2.61
CA LYS A 160 18.27 -6.33 1.69
C LYS A 160 16.88 -5.69 1.58
N VAL A 161 16.33 -5.24 2.70
CA VAL A 161 15.02 -4.54 2.73
C VAL A 161 15.11 -3.22 1.98
N ALA A 162 16.16 -2.43 2.19
CA ALA A 162 16.38 -1.17 1.50
C ALA A 162 16.54 -1.38 -0.02
N GLU A 163 17.32 -2.36 -0.45
CA GLU A 163 17.48 -2.70 -1.87
C GLU A 163 16.16 -3.14 -2.51
N ALA A 164 15.38 -3.98 -1.83
CA ALA A 164 14.06 -4.41 -2.29
C ALA A 164 13.07 -3.25 -2.38
N ALA A 165 13.06 -2.35 -1.40
CA ALA A 165 12.21 -1.16 -1.38
C ALA A 165 12.56 -0.19 -2.51
N LEU A 166 13.84 0.13 -2.70
CA LEU A 166 14.31 1.01 -3.78
C LEU A 166 13.98 0.47 -5.17
N GLY A 167 14.05 -0.85 -5.37
CA GLY A 167 13.67 -1.49 -6.63
C GLY A 167 12.17 -1.57 -6.87
N SER A 168 11.33 -1.27 -5.89
CA SER A 168 9.87 -1.46 -5.91
C SER A 168 9.08 -0.16 -5.84
N VAL A 169 9.72 0.95 -5.49
CA VAL A 169 9.09 2.24 -5.21
C VAL A 169 9.59 3.29 -6.19
N THR A 170 8.66 3.99 -6.82
CA THR A 170 8.96 5.22 -7.57
C THR A 170 8.59 6.40 -6.68
N VAL A 171 9.55 7.26 -6.39
CA VAL A 171 9.36 8.48 -5.58
C VAL A 171 9.40 9.72 -6.46
N ASP A 172 8.87 10.82 -5.96
CA ASP A 172 8.94 12.10 -6.64
C ASP A 172 10.38 12.67 -6.63
N GLU A 173 10.66 13.61 -7.52
CA GLU A 173 11.98 14.23 -7.67
C GLU A 173 12.42 15.02 -6.42
N LYS A 174 11.51 15.36 -5.52
CA LYS A 174 11.77 16.11 -4.29
C LYS A 174 12.08 15.22 -3.10
N ALA A 175 11.90 13.92 -3.22
CA ALA A 175 12.19 12.99 -2.15
C ALA A 175 13.70 12.75 -2.02
N SER A 176 14.25 13.11 -0.87
CA SER A 176 15.62 12.73 -0.48
C SER A 176 15.58 11.56 0.50
N THR A 177 16.66 10.80 0.59
CA THR A 177 16.79 9.69 1.54
C THR A 177 16.65 10.11 3.00
N SER A 178 16.80 11.40 3.30
CA SER A 178 16.60 11.96 4.64
C SER A 178 15.17 12.44 4.90
N SER A 179 14.32 12.52 3.86
CA SER A 179 12.92 12.98 3.97
C SER A 179 11.91 11.82 3.94
N LEU A 180 12.36 10.62 3.65
CA LEU A 180 11.61 9.37 3.69
C LEU A 180 11.87 8.62 4.99
#